data_ee81e4c12d6e85859d3e3d5b30d019d4
#
_entry.id   ee81e4c12d6e85859d3e3d5b30d019d4
#
_cell.length_a   1.000
_cell.length_b   1.000
_cell.length_c   1.000
_cell.angle_alpha   90.00
_cell.angle_beta   90.00
_cell.angle_gamma   90.00
#
_symmetry.space_group_name_H-M   'P 1'
#
loop_
_entity.id
_entity.type
_entity.pdbx_description
1 polymer ?
#
loop_
_entity_poly.entity_id
_entity_poly.type
_entity_poly.pdbx_seq_one_letter_code
_entity_poly.pdbx_strand_id
1 'polypeptide(L)'
;MGRNQEAPVGAPRTRRRRSWPGWILLFVVFLVAAVSCTKPPDESRQPSLDEHGIVPVPVSVEATSGTWFTLGEATRIRTPPESDEAARVGEYLAASLRPATGYRLPVAAGSAPAAGDLSLELATSDRLGDEGYELEVTQEAVILRANRPAGLFWGAQTLRQLLPVTIESPSRQPGPWKIPGGRIVDHPRFPWRGASLDVARHFFTVEEVKRFLDLIALYKLNVLHLHLTDHQGWRIAIKGWPKLATVGGRTEVGGGPGGFYTKEEYLGIVRYAQDRYVTVVPEVDVPGHTNAALASYGELNCDGRPREPYTGTDIFPSSLCVDKPATYRFLEEVFGELAAMTSGPYLHIGGDEHFLSKAQYAQFIERAQQIVRGHGKRVIGWQEVTAAKLLPDTLAQYWGGPFARPDVIREAARRGTKLVLSPAPKAFLDMKYDERTELGMFWAGYVEVRDAYEWEPTTVLKGVGENDVLGVEAGVWTETLDTLDEVEFMAFPRLPGIAEVAWSPAATRNWDSFRRRLATHGPPWSAMGVNYYRSPQVPWPK
;
A
#
# COMPACT_ATOMS: atom_id res chain seq x y z
N MET A 1 -16.52 -56.34 29.77
CA MET A 1 -15.81 -56.31 31.05
C MET A 1 -14.86 -55.14 30.98
N GLY A 2 -15.00 -54.15 31.64
CA GLY A 2 -15.51 -53.49 32.84
C GLY A 2 -14.66 -52.27 32.95
N ARG A 3 -14.95 -51.20 33.44
CA ARG A 3 -15.90 -50.48 34.28
C ARG A 3 -15.50 -49.01 34.27
N ASN A 4 -16.46 -48.16 34.14
CA ASN A 4 -16.38 -46.72 34.41
C ASN A 4 -15.89 -46.41 35.82
N GLN A 5 -15.16 -45.31 36.01
CA GLN A 5 -15.18 -44.57 37.27
C GLN A 5 -15.22 -43.07 36.97
N GLU A 6 -16.34 -42.48 37.32
CA GLU A 6 -16.55 -41.06 37.51
C GLU A 6 -15.88 -40.59 38.82
N ALA A 7 -15.39 -39.36 38.85
CA ALA A 7 -14.95 -38.67 40.08
C ALA A 7 -15.64 -37.32 40.21
N PRO A 8 -15.97 -36.86 41.42
CA PRO A 8 -17.09 -35.94 41.65
C PRO A 8 -16.72 -34.45 41.69
N VAL A 9 -17.76 -33.69 41.45
CA VAL A 9 -17.87 -32.21 41.54
C VAL A 9 -17.61 -31.73 42.98
N GLY A 10 -16.67 -30.80 43.19
CA GLY A 10 -16.38 -30.13 44.47
C GLY A 10 -16.91 -28.72 44.50
N ALA A 11 -17.70 -28.41 45.53
CA ALA A 11 -18.39 -27.15 45.81
C ALA A 11 -17.46 -26.00 46.28
N PRO A 12 -17.94 -24.75 46.28
CA PRO A 12 -17.10 -23.53 46.43
C PRO A 12 -16.72 -23.25 47.89
N ARG A 13 -15.45 -22.90 48.14
CA ARG A 13 -14.95 -22.50 49.46
C ARG A 13 -15.10 -20.98 49.67
N THR A 14 -15.92 -20.64 50.66
CA THR A 14 -16.05 -19.31 51.26
C THR A 14 -14.78 -18.90 52.00
N ARG A 15 -14.21 -17.75 51.68
CA ARG A 15 -13.11 -17.12 52.44
C ARG A 15 -13.68 -16.30 53.59
N ARG A 16 -13.41 -16.72 54.84
CA ARG A 16 -13.60 -15.98 56.09
C ARG A 16 -12.61 -14.82 56.17
N ARG A 17 -13.13 -13.62 56.43
CA ARG A 17 -12.36 -12.44 56.86
C ARG A 17 -11.85 -12.67 58.29
N ARG A 18 -10.55 -12.50 58.51
CA ARG A 18 -9.94 -12.32 59.85
C ARG A 18 -9.53 -10.86 59.98
N SER A 19 -10.15 -10.17 60.93
CA SER A 19 -9.77 -8.85 61.45
C SER A 19 -8.59 -8.98 62.41
N TRP A 20 -7.59 -8.13 62.25
CA TRP A 20 -6.54 -7.89 63.28
C TRP A 20 -6.41 -6.38 63.50
N PRO A 21 -6.16 -5.94 64.73
CA PRO A 21 -6.21 -4.53 65.14
C PRO A 21 -4.88 -3.80 64.85
N GLY A 22 -5.01 -2.50 64.69
CA GLY A 22 -3.97 -1.57 64.26
C GLY A 22 -2.82 -1.38 65.24
N TRP A 23 -1.71 -1.05 64.66
CA TRP A 23 -0.65 -0.19 65.20
C TRP A 23 -0.22 0.78 64.11
N ILE A 24 -0.46 2.06 64.35
CA ILE A 24 -0.04 3.19 63.50
C ILE A 24 1.44 3.41 63.75
N LEU A 25 2.29 3.13 62.76
CA LEU A 25 3.64 3.70 62.71
C LEU A 25 3.73 4.59 61.46
N LEU A 26 3.74 5.90 61.73
CA LEU A 26 4.03 6.94 60.72
C LEU A 26 5.50 6.82 60.27
N PHE A 27 5.73 6.22 59.10
CA PHE A 27 6.96 6.45 58.33
C PHE A 27 6.70 7.54 57.30
N VAL A 28 7.18 8.74 57.57
CA VAL A 28 7.28 9.81 56.58
C VAL A 28 8.42 9.46 55.64
N VAL A 29 8.08 8.83 54.52
CA VAL A 29 9.00 8.64 53.40
C VAL A 29 8.97 9.92 52.56
N PHE A 30 10.03 10.72 52.66
CA PHE A 30 10.30 11.78 51.67
C PHE A 30 10.58 11.12 50.32
N LEU A 31 9.54 10.99 49.49
CA LEU A 31 9.70 10.74 48.08
C LEU A 31 10.21 12.04 47.43
N VAL A 32 11.52 12.16 47.25
CA VAL A 32 12.09 13.12 46.32
C VAL A 32 11.71 12.66 44.95
N ALA A 33 10.58 13.14 44.44
CA ALA A 33 10.23 13.04 43.04
C ALA A 33 11.29 13.85 42.27
N ALA A 34 12.24 13.14 41.67
CA ALA A 34 13.08 13.70 40.62
C ALA A 34 12.13 14.03 39.45
N VAL A 35 11.59 15.23 39.45
CA VAL A 35 10.94 15.82 38.29
C VAL A 35 12.05 15.96 37.26
N SER A 36 12.14 14.97 36.38
CA SER A 36 12.90 15.10 35.13
C SER A 36 12.23 16.22 34.36
N CYS A 37 12.72 17.43 34.47
CA CYS A 37 12.37 18.54 33.60
C CYS A 37 12.81 18.19 32.20
N THR A 38 11.97 17.42 31.47
CA THR A 38 12.05 17.43 30.04
C THR A 38 11.62 18.82 29.60
N LYS A 39 12.58 19.60 29.10
CA LYS A 39 12.32 20.88 28.47
C LYS A 39 11.16 20.67 27.48
N PRO A 40 10.08 21.47 27.53
CA PRO A 40 9.08 21.41 26.46
C PRO A 40 9.78 21.66 25.12
N PRO A 41 9.24 21.13 23.99
CA PRO A 41 9.80 21.42 22.69
C PRO A 41 9.98 22.93 22.58
N ASP A 42 11.15 23.34 22.15
CA ASP A 42 11.47 24.76 21.98
C ASP A 42 10.60 25.32 20.84
N GLU A 43 9.44 25.88 21.18
CA GLU A 43 8.52 26.51 20.23
C GLU A 43 9.16 27.69 19.50
N SER A 44 10.34 28.15 19.94
CA SER A 44 11.10 29.20 19.28
C SER A 44 11.96 28.67 18.11
N ARG A 45 12.16 27.34 18.01
CA ARG A 45 12.95 26.75 16.92
C ARG A 45 12.20 26.84 15.61
N GLN A 46 12.70 27.68 14.70
CA GLN A 46 12.12 27.82 13.38
C GLN A 46 12.36 26.55 12.55
N PRO A 47 11.37 26.11 11.71
CA PRO A 47 11.57 24.96 10.86
C PRO A 47 12.72 25.20 9.87
N SER A 48 13.57 24.20 9.69
CA SER A 48 14.65 24.20 8.69
C SER A 48 14.45 23.04 7.72
N LEU A 49 14.67 23.28 6.44
CA LEU A 49 14.57 22.25 5.43
C LEU A 49 15.70 21.20 5.56
N ASP A 50 16.84 21.52 6.17
CA ASP A 50 17.92 20.57 6.48
C ASP A 50 17.49 19.47 7.45
N GLU A 51 16.46 19.74 8.27
CA GLU A 51 15.92 18.81 9.27
C GLU A 51 14.57 18.23 8.85
N HIS A 52 14.32 18.20 7.54
CA HIS A 52 13.04 17.73 7.01
C HIS A 52 12.73 16.28 7.42
N GLY A 53 11.42 16.00 7.61
CA GLY A 53 10.91 14.65 7.86
C GLY A 53 10.48 13.90 6.60
N ILE A 54 10.75 14.40 5.39
CA ILE A 54 10.18 13.88 4.15
C ILE A 54 10.54 12.42 3.91
N VAL A 55 9.53 11.59 3.67
CA VAL A 55 9.63 10.19 3.23
C VAL A 55 8.70 10.00 2.03
N PRO A 56 9.19 9.50 0.90
CA PRO A 56 10.57 9.15 0.52
C PRO A 56 11.53 10.34 0.50
N VAL A 57 12.82 10.09 0.77
CA VAL A 57 13.85 11.13 0.71
C VAL A 57 13.99 11.67 -0.73
N PRO A 58 13.94 13.01 -0.91
CA PRO A 58 14.10 13.59 -2.24
C PRO A 58 15.50 13.41 -2.82
N VAL A 59 15.60 13.54 -4.15
CA VAL A 59 16.87 13.48 -4.88
C VAL A 59 17.83 14.61 -4.45
N SER A 60 17.30 15.83 -4.26
CA SER A 60 18.09 16.98 -3.82
C SER A 60 17.26 17.90 -2.93
N VAL A 61 17.88 18.38 -1.87
CA VAL A 61 17.31 19.35 -0.94
C VAL A 61 18.36 20.43 -0.67
N GLU A 62 18.00 21.68 -0.89
CA GLU A 62 18.83 22.86 -0.68
C GLU A 62 18.07 23.81 0.27
N ALA A 63 18.48 23.87 1.54
CA ALA A 63 17.82 24.71 2.54
C ALA A 63 18.26 26.18 2.44
N THR A 64 17.32 27.09 2.69
CA THR A 64 17.60 28.52 2.88
C THR A 64 17.37 28.87 4.33
N SER A 65 18.45 28.97 5.09
CA SER A 65 18.42 29.23 6.54
C SER A 65 17.64 30.50 6.88
N GLY A 66 16.80 30.42 7.94
CA GLY A 66 16.05 31.56 8.44
C GLY A 66 14.89 32.01 7.54
N THR A 67 14.57 31.22 6.50
CA THR A 67 13.47 31.50 5.56
C THR A 67 12.35 30.48 5.77
N TRP A 68 11.11 30.95 5.72
CA TRP A 68 9.90 30.13 5.69
C TRP A 68 8.75 30.91 5.04
N PHE A 69 7.88 30.19 4.39
CA PHE A 69 6.58 30.70 3.96
C PHE A 69 5.55 30.50 5.08
N THR A 70 4.67 31.46 5.28
CA THR A 70 3.56 31.33 6.24
C THR A 70 2.23 31.28 5.49
N LEU A 71 1.57 30.12 5.56
CA LEU A 71 0.22 29.96 5.02
C LEU A 71 -0.76 30.78 5.88
N GLY A 72 -1.58 31.61 5.24
CA GLY A 72 -2.53 32.50 5.90
C GLY A 72 -3.94 32.45 5.29
N GLU A 73 -4.89 33.15 5.89
CA GLU A 73 -6.30 33.19 5.42
C GLU A 73 -6.45 33.75 4.00
N ALA A 74 -5.52 34.64 3.58
CA ALA A 74 -5.53 35.25 2.26
C ALA A 74 -4.86 34.37 1.18
N THR A 75 -4.17 33.30 1.58
CA THR A 75 -3.45 32.42 0.67
C THR A 75 -4.40 31.76 -0.32
N ARG A 76 -4.00 31.76 -1.59
CA ARG A 76 -4.68 31.09 -2.70
C ARG A 76 -3.79 30.02 -3.29
N ILE A 77 -4.39 29.02 -3.90
CA ILE A 77 -3.68 28.05 -4.74
C ILE A 77 -3.90 28.45 -6.20
N ARG A 78 -2.82 28.79 -6.89
CA ARG A 78 -2.84 29.15 -8.32
C ARG A 78 -2.52 27.96 -9.17
N THR A 79 -3.24 27.80 -10.26
CA THR A 79 -3.05 26.69 -11.21
C THR A 79 -3.03 27.23 -12.64
N PRO A 80 -2.33 26.54 -13.57
CA PRO A 80 -2.35 26.93 -14.98
C PRO A 80 -3.78 27.02 -15.52
N PRO A 81 -4.17 28.09 -16.18
CA PRO A 81 -5.55 28.29 -16.63
C PRO A 81 -6.01 27.29 -17.71
N GLU A 82 -5.05 26.69 -18.43
CA GLU A 82 -5.29 25.74 -19.52
C GLU A 82 -5.31 24.27 -19.08
N SER A 83 -5.18 23.98 -17.76
CA SER A 83 -5.08 22.62 -17.25
C SER A 83 -6.10 22.31 -16.14
N ASP A 84 -7.21 21.68 -16.52
CA ASP A 84 -8.18 21.15 -15.57
C ASP A 84 -7.58 20.10 -14.62
N GLU A 85 -6.59 19.35 -15.09
CA GLU A 85 -5.89 18.37 -14.23
C GLU A 85 -5.07 19.05 -13.15
N ALA A 86 -4.33 20.11 -13.48
CA ALA A 86 -3.61 20.88 -12.47
C ALA A 86 -4.58 21.56 -11.48
N ALA A 87 -5.75 22.01 -11.96
CA ALA A 87 -6.79 22.54 -11.08
C ALA A 87 -7.32 21.48 -10.10
N ARG A 88 -7.50 20.21 -10.55
CA ARG A 88 -7.86 19.10 -9.64
C ARG A 88 -6.78 18.83 -8.59
N VAL A 89 -5.49 18.89 -8.97
CA VAL A 89 -4.39 18.79 -8.00
C VAL A 89 -4.45 19.93 -6.98
N GLY A 90 -4.73 21.15 -7.43
CA GLY A 90 -4.92 22.30 -6.55
C GLY A 90 -6.08 22.09 -5.55
N GLU A 91 -7.22 21.60 -6.03
CA GLU A 91 -8.37 21.28 -5.15
C GLU A 91 -8.07 20.12 -4.19
N TYR A 92 -7.34 19.10 -4.63
CA TYR A 92 -6.88 18.03 -3.74
C TYR A 92 -6.01 18.59 -2.61
N LEU A 93 -5.02 19.43 -2.93
CA LEU A 93 -4.17 20.10 -1.93
C LEU A 93 -5.01 20.97 -0.99
N ALA A 94 -5.90 21.81 -1.54
CA ALA A 94 -6.79 22.64 -0.74
C ALA A 94 -7.67 21.80 0.21
N ALA A 95 -8.28 20.72 -0.29
CA ALA A 95 -9.12 19.82 0.49
C ALA A 95 -8.34 19.16 1.64
N SER A 96 -7.06 18.82 1.43
CA SER A 96 -6.21 18.25 2.47
C SER A 96 -5.84 19.26 3.58
N LEU A 97 -5.73 20.55 3.25
CA LEU A 97 -5.28 21.58 4.21
C LEU A 97 -6.42 22.29 4.92
N ARG A 98 -7.60 22.39 4.31
CA ARG A 98 -8.76 23.12 4.85
C ARG A 98 -9.22 22.67 6.23
N PRO A 99 -9.29 21.35 6.54
CA PRO A 99 -9.80 20.91 7.85
C PRO A 99 -8.97 21.44 9.02
N ALA A 100 -7.66 21.30 8.95
CA ALA A 100 -6.78 21.70 10.04
C ALA A 100 -6.58 23.22 10.11
N THR A 101 -6.44 23.90 8.98
CA THR A 101 -6.21 25.35 8.94
C THR A 101 -7.46 26.17 9.22
N GLY A 102 -8.61 25.67 8.80
CA GLY A 102 -9.86 26.45 8.74
C GLY A 102 -9.84 27.54 7.68
N TYR A 103 -8.83 27.58 6.81
CA TYR A 103 -8.69 28.58 5.73
C TYR A 103 -9.46 28.13 4.48
N ARG A 104 -9.96 29.09 3.70
CA ARG A 104 -10.74 28.83 2.48
C ARG A 104 -9.89 28.25 1.35
N LEU A 105 -8.62 28.66 1.25
CA LEU A 105 -7.65 28.25 0.23
C LEU A 105 -8.29 28.13 -1.16
N PRO A 106 -8.82 29.22 -1.73
CA PRO A 106 -9.49 29.15 -3.02
C PRO A 106 -8.49 28.78 -4.11
N VAL A 107 -8.89 27.83 -4.97
CA VAL A 107 -8.14 27.48 -6.18
C VAL A 107 -8.55 28.43 -7.30
N ALA A 108 -7.58 29.06 -7.93
CA ALA A 108 -7.81 30.06 -8.97
C ALA A 108 -6.83 29.92 -10.14
N ALA A 109 -7.32 30.06 -11.34
CA ALA A 109 -6.49 30.12 -12.53
C ALA A 109 -5.53 31.33 -12.49
N GLY A 110 -4.25 31.10 -12.80
CA GLY A 110 -3.24 32.16 -12.86
C GLY A 110 -1.87 31.59 -13.17
N SER A 111 -1.16 32.23 -14.11
CA SER A 111 0.11 31.75 -14.64
C SER A 111 1.35 32.34 -13.96
N ALA A 112 1.19 33.30 -13.06
CA ALA A 112 2.31 33.92 -12.37
C ALA A 112 2.22 33.74 -10.86
N PRO A 113 3.35 33.41 -10.18
CA PRO A 113 3.42 33.43 -8.75
C PRO A 113 3.08 34.81 -8.19
N ALA A 114 2.30 34.84 -7.11
CA ALA A 114 2.00 36.09 -6.43
C ALA A 114 2.37 35.96 -4.95
N ALA A 115 2.74 37.07 -4.35
CA ALA A 115 3.07 37.10 -2.93
C ALA A 115 1.89 36.60 -2.08
N GLY A 116 2.18 35.67 -1.14
CA GLY A 116 1.21 35.04 -0.26
C GLY A 116 0.52 33.81 -0.86
N ASP A 117 0.83 33.39 -2.10
CA ASP A 117 0.15 32.30 -2.78
C ASP A 117 1.01 31.01 -2.87
N LEU A 118 0.32 29.87 -3.04
CA LEU A 118 0.89 28.60 -3.50
C LEU A 118 0.64 28.50 -5.01
N SER A 119 1.70 28.42 -5.82
CA SER A 119 1.60 28.33 -7.28
C SER A 119 1.96 26.93 -7.77
N LEU A 120 1.05 26.30 -8.51
CA LEU A 120 1.29 25.07 -9.25
C LEU A 120 1.56 25.44 -10.71
N GLU A 121 2.69 25.00 -11.26
CA GLU A 121 3.11 25.37 -12.62
C GLU A 121 3.44 24.13 -13.44
N LEU A 122 2.97 24.08 -14.68
CA LEU A 122 3.42 23.11 -15.67
C LEU A 122 4.52 23.74 -16.52
N ALA A 123 5.73 23.17 -16.45
CA ALA A 123 6.90 23.67 -17.15
C ALA A 123 7.80 22.51 -17.57
N THR A 124 8.27 22.52 -18.81
CA THR A 124 9.12 21.46 -19.34
C THR A 124 10.53 21.51 -18.75
N SER A 125 10.99 20.37 -18.23
CA SER A 125 12.34 20.16 -17.71
C SER A 125 12.79 18.72 -18.00
N ASP A 126 13.92 18.55 -18.67
CA ASP A 126 14.47 17.22 -19.00
C ASP A 126 14.86 16.40 -17.75
N ARG A 127 14.99 17.07 -16.58
CA ARG A 127 15.42 16.43 -15.34
C ARG A 127 14.28 15.78 -14.55
N LEU A 128 13.04 16.17 -14.80
CA LEU A 128 11.92 15.79 -13.94
C LEU A 128 11.16 14.54 -14.43
N GLY A 129 11.23 14.24 -15.74
CA GLY A 129 10.37 13.19 -16.32
C GLY A 129 8.89 13.50 -16.14
N ASP A 130 8.04 12.48 -16.18
CA ASP A 130 6.57 12.68 -16.10
C ASP A 130 6.06 12.82 -14.65
N GLU A 131 6.78 12.29 -13.67
CA GLU A 131 6.34 12.24 -12.26
C GLU A 131 7.21 13.07 -11.30
N GLY A 132 8.31 13.65 -11.78
CA GLY A 132 9.17 14.50 -10.97
C GLY A 132 8.65 15.92 -10.83
N TYR A 133 9.18 16.62 -9.83
CA TYR A 133 8.80 17.98 -9.50
C TYR A 133 9.98 18.79 -8.94
N GLU A 134 9.83 20.10 -8.99
CA GLU A 134 10.64 21.06 -8.28
C GLU A 134 9.74 21.88 -7.34
N LEU A 135 10.10 21.98 -6.08
CA LEU A 135 9.42 22.77 -5.07
C LEU A 135 10.38 23.85 -4.56
N GLU A 136 10.00 25.10 -4.74
CA GLU A 136 10.73 26.27 -4.27
C GLU A 136 9.88 27.00 -3.22
N VAL A 137 10.46 27.23 -2.04
CA VAL A 137 9.81 27.92 -0.93
C VAL A 137 10.62 29.14 -0.57
N THR A 138 10.04 30.31 -0.75
CA THR A 138 10.58 31.60 -0.34
C THR A 138 9.72 32.19 0.77
N GLN A 139 10.11 33.34 1.30
CA GLN A 139 9.28 34.05 2.27
C GLN A 139 7.98 34.59 1.61
N GLU A 140 8.01 34.82 0.31
CA GLU A 140 6.92 35.46 -0.44
C GLU A 140 5.95 34.46 -1.05
N ALA A 141 6.43 33.31 -1.55
CA ALA A 141 5.63 32.35 -2.27
C ALA A 141 6.16 30.92 -2.17
N VAL A 142 5.27 29.97 -2.42
CA VAL A 142 5.62 28.58 -2.68
C VAL A 142 5.32 28.28 -4.14
N ILE A 143 6.30 27.73 -4.86
CA ILE A 143 6.17 27.41 -6.28
C ILE A 143 6.48 25.94 -6.48
N LEU A 144 5.50 25.20 -6.98
CA LEU A 144 5.62 23.78 -7.32
C LEU A 144 5.54 23.63 -8.84
N ARG A 145 6.64 23.18 -9.46
CA ARG A 145 6.78 22.98 -10.91
C ARG A 145 6.90 21.50 -11.25
N ALA A 146 6.26 21.08 -12.33
CA ALA A 146 6.39 19.74 -12.88
C ALA A 146 6.13 19.72 -14.39
N ASN A 147 6.59 18.66 -15.07
CA ASN A 147 6.30 18.46 -16.49
C ASN A 147 4.85 18.05 -16.74
N ARG A 148 4.26 17.33 -15.78
CA ARG A 148 2.91 16.75 -15.85
C ARG A 148 2.15 16.95 -14.53
N PRO A 149 0.83 16.92 -14.55
CA PRO A 149 0.01 17.01 -13.33
C PRO A 149 0.34 15.94 -12.28
N ALA A 150 0.80 14.74 -12.68
CA ALA A 150 1.27 13.71 -11.76
C ALA A 150 2.43 14.20 -10.88
N GLY A 151 3.42 14.90 -11.47
CA GLY A 151 4.51 15.48 -10.69
C GLY A 151 4.04 16.58 -9.73
N LEU A 152 3.04 17.39 -10.12
CA LEU A 152 2.40 18.34 -9.19
C LEU A 152 1.74 17.63 -8.02
N PHE A 153 1.09 16.50 -8.26
CA PHE A 153 0.46 15.72 -7.20
C PHE A 153 1.50 15.15 -6.21
N TRP A 154 2.61 14.59 -6.70
CA TRP A 154 3.68 14.08 -5.83
C TRP A 154 4.39 15.20 -5.07
N GLY A 155 4.58 16.35 -5.69
CA GLY A 155 5.10 17.54 -5.02
C GLY A 155 4.15 18.07 -3.95
N ALA A 156 2.84 17.99 -4.16
CA ALA A 156 1.84 18.33 -3.14
C ALA A 156 1.91 17.39 -1.92
N GLN A 157 2.22 16.09 -2.08
CA GLN A 157 2.46 15.20 -0.95
C GLN A 157 3.70 15.63 -0.14
N THR A 158 4.76 16.04 -0.83
CA THR A 158 5.96 16.59 -0.15
C THR A 158 5.64 17.87 0.60
N LEU A 159 4.87 18.78 0.00
CA LEU A 159 4.43 20.03 0.65
C LEU A 159 3.63 19.76 1.94
N ARG A 160 2.73 18.76 1.93
CA ARG A 160 1.99 18.33 3.13
C ARG A 160 2.94 17.90 4.25
N GLN A 161 3.97 17.10 3.93
CA GLN A 161 4.94 16.61 4.91
C GLN A 161 5.88 17.70 5.46
N LEU A 162 5.98 18.86 4.80
CA LEU A 162 6.75 20.02 5.27
C LEU A 162 5.97 20.92 6.23
N LEU A 163 4.67 20.80 6.29
CA LEU A 163 3.80 21.54 7.20
C LEU A 163 3.87 20.95 8.63
N PRO A 164 3.51 21.73 9.65
CA PRO A 164 3.40 21.20 11.00
C PRO A 164 2.52 19.96 11.07
N VAL A 165 2.87 18.98 11.89
CA VAL A 165 2.22 17.66 11.99
C VAL A 165 0.70 17.73 12.20
N THR A 166 0.22 18.80 12.85
CA THR A 166 -1.20 19.05 13.08
C THR A 166 -1.99 19.37 11.80
N ILE A 167 -1.32 19.53 10.64
CA ILE A 167 -1.99 19.75 9.35
C ILE A 167 -2.86 18.57 8.93
N GLU A 168 -2.54 17.38 9.40
CA GLU A 168 -3.29 16.17 9.12
C GLU A 168 -4.51 15.95 10.07
N SER A 169 -4.77 16.90 10.98
CA SER A 169 -5.94 16.84 11.85
C SER A 169 -7.24 17.05 11.05
N PRO A 170 -8.29 16.25 11.30
CA PRO A 170 -9.60 16.43 10.68
C PRO A 170 -10.36 17.66 11.22
N SER A 171 -9.82 18.35 12.21
CA SER A 171 -10.42 19.52 12.83
C SER A 171 -9.44 20.68 12.94
N ARG A 172 -9.99 21.91 12.99
CA ARG A 172 -9.21 23.14 13.05
C ARG A 172 -8.20 23.13 14.21
N GLN A 173 -6.95 23.46 13.90
CA GLN A 173 -5.83 23.55 14.82
C GLN A 173 -5.25 24.96 14.85
N PRO A 174 -4.56 25.35 15.93
CA PRO A 174 -3.84 26.61 15.97
C PRO A 174 -2.61 26.57 15.06
N GLY A 175 -2.39 27.65 14.28
CA GLY A 175 -1.13 27.84 13.54
C GLY A 175 0.02 28.24 14.47
N PRO A 176 1.14 28.72 13.95
CA PRO A 176 1.33 29.14 12.56
C PRO A 176 1.64 27.98 11.61
N TRP A 177 1.15 28.08 10.38
CA TRP A 177 1.39 27.11 9.33
C TRP A 177 2.62 27.52 8.52
N LYS A 178 3.80 27.15 8.99
CA LYS A 178 5.08 27.52 8.39
C LYS A 178 5.65 26.38 7.55
N ILE A 179 6.10 26.71 6.35
CA ILE A 179 6.78 25.80 5.43
C ILE A 179 8.23 26.26 5.35
N PRO A 180 9.23 25.40 5.65
CA PRO A 180 10.65 25.78 5.64
C PRO A 180 11.11 26.17 4.22
N GLY A 181 11.91 27.23 4.14
CA GLY A 181 12.42 27.80 2.91
C GLY A 181 13.56 27.00 2.29
N GLY A 182 13.59 27.00 0.96
CA GLY A 182 14.62 26.33 0.17
C GLY A 182 14.08 25.75 -1.13
N ARG A 183 14.85 24.82 -1.70
CA ARG A 183 14.53 24.19 -2.97
C ARG A 183 14.64 22.67 -2.86
N ILE A 184 13.66 21.95 -3.40
CA ILE A 184 13.65 20.50 -3.54
C ILE A 184 13.52 20.16 -5.01
N VAL A 185 14.38 19.26 -5.51
CA VAL A 185 14.24 18.64 -6.83
C VAL A 185 14.09 17.14 -6.62
N ASP A 186 13.05 16.56 -7.18
CA ASP A 186 12.73 15.17 -6.88
C ASP A 186 12.05 14.46 -8.06
N HIS A 187 12.34 13.18 -8.22
CA HIS A 187 11.73 12.31 -9.22
C HIS A 187 11.88 10.83 -8.81
N PRO A 188 10.98 9.95 -9.27
CA PRO A 188 11.07 8.54 -8.93
C PRO A 188 12.25 7.83 -9.59
N ARG A 189 12.82 6.85 -8.89
CA ARG A 189 13.79 5.89 -9.41
C ARG A 189 13.13 4.87 -10.34
N PHE A 190 12.01 4.30 -9.89
CA PHE A 190 11.27 3.29 -10.65
C PHE A 190 9.89 3.80 -11.07
N PRO A 191 9.44 3.45 -12.29
CA PRO A 191 8.10 3.82 -12.77
C PRO A 191 6.96 3.03 -12.08
N TRP A 192 7.24 1.82 -11.55
CA TRP A 192 6.29 1.03 -10.78
C TRP A 192 6.63 1.10 -9.28
N ARG A 193 5.71 1.60 -8.49
CA ARG A 193 5.81 1.72 -7.04
C ARG A 193 4.49 1.28 -6.46
N GLY A 194 4.38 -0.03 -6.19
CA GLY A 194 3.11 -0.68 -5.87
C GLY A 194 2.90 -0.95 -4.39
N ALA A 195 1.64 -1.09 -4.04
CA ALA A 195 1.19 -1.81 -2.87
C ALA A 195 0.01 -2.70 -3.26
N SER A 196 0.05 -3.97 -2.86
CA SER A 196 -1.12 -4.83 -3.01
C SER A 196 -1.98 -4.82 -1.76
N LEU A 197 -3.28 -5.02 -1.95
CA LEU A 197 -4.24 -5.27 -0.89
C LEU A 197 -5.04 -6.53 -1.26
N ASP A 198 -4.93 -7.55 -0.43
CA ASP A 198 -5.75 -8.75 -0.52
C ASP A 198 -7.14 -8.46 0.06
N VAL A 199 -8.15 -8.47 -0.80
CA VAL A 199 -9.55 -8.31 -0.41
C VAL A 199 -10.32 -9.64 -0.52
N ALA A 200 -9.61 -10.72 -0.89
CA ALA A 200 -10.19 -12.03 -1.11
C ALA A 200 -10.26 -12.85 0.17
N ARG A 201 -9.20 -12.86 1.00
CA ARG A 201 -9.18 -13.59 2.28
C ARG A 201 -10.13 -12.95 3.29
N HIS A 202 -10.09 -11.62 3.43
CA HIS A 202 -11.11 -10.81 4.11
C HIS A 202 -11.61 -9.73 3.18
N PHE A 203 -12.88 -9.36 3.30
CA PHE A 203 -13.49 -8.34 2.43
C PHE A 203 -13.35 -6.96 3.06
N PHE A 204 -12.85 -6.01 2.29
CA PHE A 204 -12.76 -4.59 2.66
C PHE A 204 -13.74 -3.76 1.82
N THR A 205 -14.45 -2.86 2.49
CA THR A 205 -15.42 -1.97 1.84
C THR A 205 -14.76 -0.98 0.87
N VAL A 206 -15.54 -0.37 0.02
CA VAL A 206 -15.07 0.68 -0.92
C VAL A 206 -14.36 1.81 -0.18
N GLU A 207 -14.88 2.23 0.99
CA GLU A 207 -14.30 3.32 1.77
C GLU A 207 -12.96 2.92 2.42
N GLU A 208 -12.82 1.68 2.83
CA GLU A 208 -11.56 1.15 3.36
C GLU A 208 -10.48 1.06 2.25
N VAL A 209 -10.85 0.60 1.05
CA VAL A 209 -9.93 0.62 -0.10
C VAL A 209 -9.52 2.04 -0.47
N LYS A 210 -10.45 3.02 -0.44
CA LYS A 210 -10.14 4.43 -0.67
C LYS A 210 -9.21 5.00 0.40
N ARG A 211 -9.39 4.62 1.66
CA ARG A 211 -8.47 5.01 2.74
C ARG A 211 -7.07 4.44 2.51
N PHE A 212 -6.96 3.18 2.11
CA PHE A 212 -5.68 2.58 1.75
C PHE A 212 -5.02 3.31 0.56
N LEU A 213 -5.82 3.69 -0.46
CA LEU A 213 -5.36 4.53 -1.58
C LEU A 213 -4.79 5.88 -1.12
N ASP A 214 -5.44 6.57 -0.16
CA ASP A 214 -4.92 7.82 0.39
C ASP A 214 -3.58 7.63 1.11
N LEU A 215 -3.43 6.54 1.85
CA LEU A 215 -2.21 6.23 2.58
C LEU A 215 -1.04 5.88 1.65
N ILE A 216 -1.26 5.10 0.60
CA ILE A 216 -0.20 4.78 -0.36
C ILE A 216 0.20 6.00 -1.19
N ALA A 217 -0.76 6.82 -1.60
CA ALA A 217 -0.51 8.05 -2.34
C ALA A 217 0.31 9.08 -1.54
N LEU A 218 0.13 9.18 -0.21
CA LEU A 218 0.91 10.05 0.67
C LEU A 218 2.42 9.74 0.57
N TYR A 219 2.79 8.48 0.33
CA TYR A 219 4.17 8.02 0.16
C TYR A 219 4.58 7.83 -1.30
N LYS A 220 3.85 8.44 -2.25
CA LYS A 220 4.16 8.46 -3.69
C LYS A 220 4.17 7.07 -4.35
N LEU A 221 3.45 6.11 -3.80
CA LEU A 221 3.15 4.85 -4.48
C LEU A 221 2.08 5.12 -5.54
N ASN A 222 2.26 4.56 -6.75
CA ASN A 222 1.43 4.87 -7.92
C ASN A 222 0.67 3.66 -8.49
N VAL A 223 0.73 2.52 -7.81
CA VAL A 223 -0.02 1.31 -8.18
C VAL A 223 -0.70 0.73 -6.96
N LEU A 224 -2.01 0.50 -7.06
CA LEU A 224 -2.77 -0.39 -6.18
C LEU A 224 -2.99 -1.69 -6.92
N HIS A 225 -2.32 -2.75 -6.50
CA HIS A 225 -2.61 -4.11 -6.92
C HIS A 225 -3.72 -4.66 -6.02
N LEU A 226 -4.89 -4.93 -6.61
CA LEU A 226 -6.06 -5.37 -5.88
C LEU A 226 -6.29 -6.87 -6.13
N HIS A 227 -5.96 -7.69 -5.13
CA HIS A 227 -6.12 -9.14 -5.19
C HIS A 227 -7.59 -9.49 -4.92
N LEU A 228 -8.35 -9.69 -6.03
CA LEU A 228 -9.81 -9.77 -6.01
C LEU A 228 -10.36 -11.17 -5.75
N THR A 229 -9.55 -12.22 -5.96
CA THR A 229 -10.06 -13.60 -5.95
C THR A 229 -9.05 -14.58 -5.38
N ASP A 230 -9.54 -15.49 -4.52
CA ASP A 230 -8.75 -16.58 -3.95
C ASP A 230 -9.66 -17.77 -3.56
N HIS A 231 -9.16 -18.68 -2.75
CA HIS A 231 -9.91 -19.82 -2.21
C HIS A 231 -11.16 -19.37 -1.44
N GLN A 232 -11.03 -18.33 -0.61
CA GLN A 232 -12.03 -17.91 0.36
C GLN A 232 -13.04 -16.93 -0.24
N GLY A 233 -12.66 -16.19 -1.28
CA GLY A 233 -13.52 -15.14 -1.79
C GLY A 233 -13.34 -14.78 -3.25
N TRP A 234 -14.45 -14.39 -3.86
CA TRP A 234 -14.52 -13.75 -5.17
C TRP A 234 -15.16 -12.37 -5.00
N ARG A 235 -14.40 -11.29 -5.20
CA ARG A 235 -14.79 -9.96 -4.73
C ARG A 235 -15.25 -8.98 -5.82
N ILE A 236 -15.51 -9.47 -7.03
CA ILE A 236 -15.98 -8.63 -8.14
C ILE A 236 -17.18 -9.26 -8.86
N ALA A 237 -18.24 -8.48 -9.04
CA ALA A 237 -19.41 -8.93 -9.79
C ALA A 237 -19.08 -9.01 -11.29
N ILE A 238 -19.35 -10.17 -11.90
CA ILE A 238 -19.22 -10.44 -13.33
C ILE A 238 -20.61 -10.77 -13.87
N LYS A 239 -21.10 -9.99 -14.85
CA LYS A 239 -22.46 -10.10 -15.36
C LYS A 239 -22.78 -11.49 -15.92
N GLY A 240 -21.83 -12.06 -16.69
CA GLY A 240 -21.97 -13.40 -17.26
C GLY A 240 -21.94 -14.53 -16.23
N TRP A 241 -21.40 -14.26 -15.02
CA TRP A 241 -21.11 -15.24 -13.99
C TRP A 241 -21.63 -14.81 -12.60
N PRO A 242 -22.95 -14.57 -12.40
CA PRO A 242 -23.48 -13.94 -11.19
C PRO A 242 -23.25 -14.74 -9.90
N LYS A 243 -23.08 -16.07 -9.98
CA LYS A 243 -22.81 -16.89 -8.79
C LYS A 243 -21.40 -16.64 -8.22
N LEU A 244 -20.47 -16.09 -8.99
CA LEU A 244 -19.16 -15.70 -8.46
C LEU A 244 -19.31 -14.73 -7.29
N ALA A 245 -20.16 -13.73 -7.41
CA ALA A 245 -20.48 -12.79 -6.33
C ALA A 245 -21.37 -13.42 -5.25
N THR A 246 -22.49 -14.10 -5.65
CA THR A 246 -23.50 -14.57 -4.70
C THR A 246 -23.18 -15.87 -3.98
N VAL A 247 -22.26 -16.68 -4.50
CA VAL A 247 -21.74 -17.89 -3.87
C VAL A 247 -20.28 -17.71 -3.46
N GLY A 248 -19.39 -17.35 -4.41
CA GLY A 248 -17.97 -17.17 -4.17
C GLY A 248 -17.65 -15.96 -3.26
N GLY A 249 -18.50 -14.91 -3.28
CA GLY A 249 -18.32 -13.71 -2.45
C GLY A 249 -18.98 -13.74 -1.08
N ARG A 250 -19.69 -14.83 -0.71
CA ARG A 250 -20.55 -14.85 0.49
C ARG A 250 -19.83 -15.18 1.81
N THR A 251 -18.57 -15.52 1.75
CA THR A 251 -17.77 -15.90 2.93
C THR A 251 -16.33 -15.38 2.82
N GLU A 252 -15.55 -15.59 3.84
CA GLU A 252 -14.15 -15.19 3.99
C GLU A 252 -13.44 -16.13 4.97
N VAL A 253 -12.19 -15.89 5.30
CA VAL A 253 -11.48 -16.64 6.34
C VAL A 253 -12.30 -16.63 7.64
N GLY A 254 -12.33 -17.75 8.35
CA GLY A 254 -13.12 -17.89 9.58
C GLY A 254 -14.63 -18.03 9.38
N GLY A 255 -15.15 -17.88 8.15
CA GLY A 255 -16.58 -18.02 7.84
C GLY A 255 -17.40 -16.75 8.08
N GLY A 256 -16.77 -15.59 8.03
CA GLY A 256 -17.42 -14.28 8.07
C GLY A 256 -18.36 -14.03 6.89
N PRO A 257 -19.05 -12.87 6.86
CA PRO A 257 -20.10 -12.58 5.87
C PRO A 257 -19.57 -12.38 4.45
N GLY A 258 -18.26 -12.13 4.29
CA GLY A 258 -17.66 -11.81 3.00
C GLY A 258 -18.21 -10.52 2.40
N GLY A 259 -18.16 -10.44 1.07
CA GLY A 259 -18.63 -9.29 0.30
C GLY A 259 -18.11 -9.34 -1.13
N PHE A 260 -18.57 -8.40 -1.94
CA PHE A 260 -18.06 -8.20 -3.29
C PHE A 260 -18.35 -6.77 -3.74
N TYR A 261 -17.58 -6.28 -4.70
CA TYR A 261 -17.84 -5.00 -5.35
C TYR A 261 -18.77 -5.20 -6.54
N THR A 262 -19.79 -4.36 -6.61
CA THR A 262 -20.56 -4.16 -7.85
C THR A 262 -19.68 -3.50 -8.91
N LYS A 263 -20.11 -3.52 -10.15
CA LYS A 263 -19.42 -2.81 -11.24
C LYS A 263 -19.25 -1.31 -10.91
N GLU A 264 -20.29 -0.69 -10.39
CA GLU A 264 -20.34 0.73 -10.05
C GLU A 264 -19.37 1.08 -8.91
N GLU A 265 -19.30 0.24 -7.88
CA GLU A 265 -18.36 0.36 -6.76
C GLU A 265 -16.92 0.23 -7.21
N TYR A 266 -16.61 -0.81 -8.02
CA TYR A 266 -15.27 -0.99 -8.57
C TYR A 266 -14.84 0.20 -9.45
N LEU A 267 -15.74 0.67 -10.35
CA LEU A 267 -15.49 1.89 -11.13
C LEU A 267 -15.28 3.12 -10.24
N GLY A 268 -15.95 3.18 -9.09
CA GLY A 268 -15.75 4.21 -8.07
C GLY A 268 -14.33 4.17 -7.50
N ILE A 269 -13.82 2.97 -7.16
CA ILE A 269 -12.42 2.77 -6.70
C ILE A 269 -11.43 3.20 -7.78
N VAL A 270 -11.64 2.76 -9.04
CA VAL A 270 -10.76 3.10 -10.16
C VAL A 270 -10.66 4.61 -10.38
N ARG A 271 -11.81 5.32 -10.39
CA ARG A 271 -11.82 6.79 -10.52
C ARG A 271 -11.13 7.48 -9.35
N TYR A 272 -11.39 7.03 -8.13
CA TYR A 272 -10.76 7.58 -6.93
C TYR A 272 -9.23 7.44 -6.93
N ALA A 273 -8.74 6.30 -7.42
CA ALA A 273 -7.31 6.06 -7.62
C ALA A 273 -6.73 6.98 -8.70
N GLN A 274 -7.44 7.14 -9.84
CA GLN A 274 -7.00 8.03 -10.93
C GLN A 274 -6.85 9.50 -10.48
N ASP A 275 -7.76 9.99 -9.63
CA ASP A 275 -7.67 11.35 -9.06
C ASP A 275 -6.43 11.52 -8.14
N ARG A 276 -5.77 10.42 -7.79
CA ARG A 276 -4.52 10.35 -6.99
C ARG A 276 -3.32 9.87 -7.79
N TYR A 277 -3.44 9.80 -9.12
CA TYR A 277 -2.40 9.26 -10.00
C TYR A 277 -1.95 7.84 -9.61
N VAL A 278 -2.86 7.06 -9.03
CA VAL A 278 -2.66 5.64 -8.72
C VAL A 278 -3.39 4.79 -9.75
N THR A 279 -2.67 3.85 -10.35
CA THR A 279 -3.21 2.86 -11.29
C THR A 279 -3.71 1.65 -10.50
N VAL A 280 -4.98 1.28 -10.68
CA VAL A 280 -5.49 0.01 -10.16
C VAL A 280 -5.12 -1.12 -11.10
N VAL A 281 -4.48 -2.15 -10.57
CA VAL A 281 -4.18 -3.41 -11.25
C VAL A 281 -5.00 -4.51 -10.58
N PRO A 282 -6.13 -4.93 -11.18
CA PRO A 282 -6.92 -6.02 -10.61
C PRO A 282 -6.27 -7.36 -10.89
N GLU A 283 -6.29 -8.23 -9.91
CA GLU A 283 -5.89 -9.62 -10.03
C GLU A 283 -7.09 -10.56 -9.97
N VAL A 284 -7.14 -11.48 -10.90
CA VAL A 284 -7.90 -12.73 -10.83
C VAL A 284 -6.90 -13.86 -10.91
N ASP A 285 -6.66 -14.50 -9.79
CA ASP A 285 -5.64 -15.54 -9.70
C ASP A 285 -6.16 -16.84 -10.32
N VAL A 286 -5.41 -17.31 -11.31
CA VAL A 286 -5.70 -18.52 -12.09
C VAL A 286 -4.37 -19.16 -12.56
N PRO A 287 -4.29 -20.49 -12.68
CA PRO A 287 -5.33 -21.50 -12.52
C PRO A 287 -5.51 -22.00 -11.09
N GLY A 288 -4.56 -21.70 -10.18
CA GLY A 288 -4.63 -21.97 -8.74
C GLY A 288 -5.55 -20.99 -8.01
N HIS A 289 -5.63 -21.06 -6.68
CA HIS A 289 -6.35 -20.10 -5.82
C HIS A 289 -7.83 -19.86 -6.20
N THR A 290 -8.50 -20.86 -6.79
CA THR A 290 -9.78 -20.70 -7.49
C THR A 290 -10.98 -21.33 -6.79
N ASN A 291 -10.86 -21.76 -5.50
CA ASN A 291 -11.97 -22.51 -4.88
C ASN A 291 -13.28 -21.71 -4.82
N ALA A 292 -13.26 -20.40 -4.64
CA ALA A 292 -14.47 -19.58 -4.67
C ALA A 292 -15.21 -19.67 -6.04
N ALA A 293 -14.46 -19.68 -7.15
CA ALA A 293 -15.02 -19.91 -8.48
C ALA A 293 -15.50 -21.34 -8.67
N LEU A 294 -14.74 -22.32 -8.19
CA LEU A 294 -15.09 -23.76 -8.27
C LEU A 294 -16.32 -24.11 -7.43
N ALA A 295 -16.53 -23.43 -6.31
CA ALA A 295 -17.76 -23.55 -5.49
C ALA A 295 -18.95 -22.91 -6.19
N SER A 296 -18.73 -21.84 -6.94
CA SER A 296 -19.78 -21.13 -7.67
C SER A 296 -20.29 -21.90 -8.90
N TYR A 297 -19.39 -22.58 -9.62
CA TYR A 297 -19.71 -23.23 -10.90
C TYR A 297 -19.04 -24.61 -11.05
N GLY A 298 -19.86 -25.66 -10.98
CA GLY A 298 -19.39 -27.03 -11.16
C GLY A 298 -18.71 -27.29 -12.52
N GLU A 299 -19.11 -26.58 -13.59
CA GLU A 299 -18.53 -26.75 -14.92
C GLU A 299 -17.03 -26.37 -15.00
N LEU A 300 -16.53 -25.57 -14.06
CA LEU A 300 -15.13 -25.22 -13.96
C LEU A 300 -14.27 -26.33 -13.32
N ASN A 301 -14.90 -27.28 -12.64
CA ASN A 301 -14.26 -28.46 -12.05
C ASN A 301 -14.16 -29.60 -13.07
N CYS A 302 -13.08 -30.40 -13.00
CA CYS A 302 -12.89 -31.52 -13.94
C CYS A 302 -13.98 -32.60 -13.82
N ASP A 303 -14.50 -32.83 -12.61
CA ASP A 303 -15.58 -33.78 -12.34
C ASP A 303 -17.00 -33.20 -12.58
N GLY A 304 -17.10 -31.90 -12.91
CA GLY A 304 -18.36 -31.22 -13.14
C GLY A 304 -19.18 -30.87 -11.89
N ARG A 305 -18.63 -31.05 -10.69
CA ARG A 305 -19.32 -30.82 -9.41
C ARG A 305 -18.81 -29.56 -8.74
N PRO A 306 -19.69 -28.69 -8.21
CA PRO A 306 -19.23 -27.53 -7.44
C PRO A 306 -18.51 -28.00 -6.16
N ARG A 307 -17.56 -27.20 -5.69
CA ARG A 307 -16.87 -27.39 -4.42
C ARG A 307 -17.66 -26.74 -3.27
N GLU A 308 -17.34 -27.12 -2.04
CA GLU A 308 -17.79 -26.37 -0.87
C GLU A 308 -16.99 -25.07 -0.75
N PRO A 309 -17.61 -23.97 -0.29
CA PRO A 309 -16.89 -22.75 0.04
C PRO A 309 -15.81 -23.04 1.08
N TYR A 310 -14.65 -22.41 0.94
CA TYR A 310 -13.51 -22.61 1.84
C TYR A 310 -13.33 -21.38 2.74
N THR A 311 -13.05 -21.59 4.01
CA THR A 311 -12.90 -20.55 5.04
C THR A 311 -11.65 -20.71 5.89
N GLY A 312 -10.77 -21.65 5.54
CA GLY A 312 -9.48 -21.83 6.21
C GLY A 312 -8.39 -20.96 5.61
N THR A 313 -7.17 -21.12 6.13
CA THR A 313 -5.97 -20.41 5.67
C THR A 313 -4.95 -21.30 4.98
N ASP A 314 -5.18 -22.61 4.96
CA ASP A 314 -4.26 -23.56 4.33
C ASP A 314 -4.30 -23.45 2.81
N ILE A 315 -3.12 -23.54 2.18
CA ILE A 315 -2.99 -23.70 0.74
C ILE A 315 -3.29 -25.16 0.40
N PHE A 316 -4.23 -25.37 -0.54
CA PHE A 316 -4.59 -26.72 -0.98
C PHE A 316 -4.77 -26.78 -2.49
N PRO A 317 -4.71 -27.98 -3.11
CA PRO A 317 -4.91 -28.13 -4.54
C PRO A 317 -6.31 -27.69 -4.98
N SER A 318 -6.41 -26.47 -5.48
CA SER A 318 -7.60 -25.94 -6.14
C SER A 318 -7.15 -25.40 -7.49
N SER A 319 -7.73 -25.92 -8.55
CA SER A 319 -7.36 -25.49 -9.89
C SER A 319 -8.54 -25.62 -10.85
N LEU A 320 -8.69 -24.61 -11.70
CA LEU A 320 -9.58 -24.70 -12.85
C LEU A 320 -9.25 -25.94 -13.68
N CYS A 321 -10.27 -26.60 -14.24
CA CYS A 321 -10.06 -27.70 -15.17
C CYS A 321 -9.59 -27.18 -16.52
N VAL A 322 -8.26 -27.09 -16.70
CA VAL A 322 -7.60 -26.45 -17.84
C VAL A 322 -7.84 -27.14 -19.18
N ASP A 323 -8.30 -28.40 -19.18
CA ASP A 323 -8.61 -29.16 -20.39
C ASP A 323 -10.05 -28.90 -20.91
N LYS A 324 -10.86 -28.15 -20.15
CA LYS A 324 -12.25 -27.85 -20.53
C LYS A 324 -12.40 -26.55 -21.33
N PRO A 325 -13.17 -26.51 -22.41
CA PRO A 325 -13.51 -25.26 -23.10
C PRO A 325 -14.23 -24.24 -22.20
N ALA A 326 -15.00 -24.70 -21.20
CA ALA A 326 -15.72 -23.86 -20.25
C ALA A 326 -14.75 -22.95 -19.46
N THR A 327 -13.57 -23.45 -19.09
CA THR A 327 -12.53 -22.67 -18.41
C THR A 327 -12.10 -21.46 -19.22
N TYR A 328 -11.89 -21.62 -20.52
CA TYR A 328 -11.42 -20.51 -21.35
C TYR A 328 -12.54 -19.54 -21.73
N ARG A 329 -13.78 -20.02 -21.83
CA ARG A 329 -14.96 -19.12 -21.94
C ARG A 329 -15.08 -18.28 -20.66
N PHE A 330 -14.91 -18.89 -19.51
CA PHE A 330 -14.88 -18.19 -18.22
C PHE A 330 -13.81 -17.09 -18.19
N LEU A 331 -12.56 -17.41 -18.57
CA LEU A 331 -11.49 -16.43 -18.62
C LEU A 331 -11.77 -15.30 -19.60
N GLU A 332 -12.30 -15.61 -20.79
CA GLU A 332 -12.63 -14.62 -21.81
C GLU A 332 -13.66 -13.61 -21.29
N GLU A 333 -14.73 -14.10 -20.64
CA GLU A 333 -15.80 -13.24 -20.13
C GLU A 333 -15.35 -12.45 -18.88
N VAL A 334 -14.62 -13.07 -17.96
CA VAL A 334 -14.14 -12.41 -16.73
C VAL A 334 -13.11 -11.34 -17.06
N PHE A 335 -12.06 -11.67 -17.81
CA PHE A 335 -11.03 -10.69 -18.17
C PHE A 335 -11.56 -9.63 -19.12
N GLY A 336 -12.53 -9.96 -19.99
CA GLY A 336 -13.21 -8.99 -20.84
C GLY A 336 -13.98 -7.95 -20.06
N GLU A 337 -14.77 -8.35 -19.06
CA GLU A 337 -15.49 -7.41 -18.21
C GLU A 337 -14.53 -6.58 -17.33
N LEU A 338 -13.51 -7.20 -16.74
CA LEU A 338 -12.49 -6.50 -15.96
C LEU A 338 -11.72 -5.49 -16.80
N ALA A 339 -11.32 -5.85 -18.02
CA ALA A 339 -10.64 -4.96 -18.95
C ALA A 339 -11.47 -3.72 -19.27
N ALA A 340 -12.78 -3.91 -19.46
CA ALA A 340 -13.70 -2.81 -19.75
C ALA A 340 -13.94 -1.87 -18.55
N MET A 341 -13.77 -2.35 -17.33
CA MET A 341 -13.95 -1.58 -16.10
C MET A 341 -12.65 -0.91 -15.60
N THR A 342 -11.49 -1.38 -16.08
CA THR A 342 -10.17 -0.93 -15.58
C THR A 342 -9.53 -0.01 -16.61
N SER A 343 -9.26 1.23 -16.24
CA SER A 343 -8.58 2.20 -17.11
C SER A 343 -7.09 1.93 -17.25
N GLY A 344 -6.45 1.34 -16.22
CA GLY A 344 -5.05 0.95 -16.24
C GLY A 344 -4.71 -0.07 -17.34
N PRO A 345 -3.45 -0.11 -17.80
CA PRO A 345 -3.04 -0.95 -18.92
C PRO A 345 -2.83 -2.43 -18.56
N TYR A 346 -2.89 -2.81 -17.28
CA TYR A 346 -2.53 -4.13 -16.81
C TYR A 346 -3.71 -4.89 -16.21
N LEU A 347 -3.71 -6.22 -16.41
CA LEU A 347 -4.47 -7.19 -15.63
C LEU A 347 -3.49 -8.24 -15.08
N HIS A 348 -3.61 -8.55 -13.79
CA HIS A 348 -2.81 -9.58 -13.14
C HIS A 348 -3.59 -10.91 -13.18
N ILE A 349 -2.92 -11.97 -13.63
CA ILE A 349 -3.54 -13.31 -13.81
C ILE A 349 -3.13 -14.30 -12.71
N GLY A 350 -2.42 -13.84 -11.66
CA GLY A 350 -1.87 -14.73 -10.64
C GLY A 350 -0.83 -15.69 -11.20
N GLY A 351 -1.10 -16.97 -11.10
CA GLY A 351 -0.31 -18.04 -11.72
C GLY A 351 0.62 -18.79 -10.78
N ASP A 352 0.63 -18.45 -9.50
CA ASP A 352 1.43 -19.10 -8.48
C ASP A 352 0.80 -20.40 -7.95
N GLU A 353 1.56 -21.11 -7.14
CA GLU A 353 1.20 -22.26 -6.32
C GLU A 353 0.26 -23.30 -6.98
N HIS A 354 0.44 -23.50 -8.30
CA HIS A 354 -0.39 -24.41 -9.10
C HIS A 354 0.01 -25.87 -8.95
N PHE A 355 -0.96 -26.79 -9.09
CA PHE A 355 -0.77 -28.24 -9.02
C PHE A 355 -0.88 -28.94 -10.38
N LEU A 356 -0.75 -28.22 -11.47
CA LEU A 356 -0.77 -28.74 -12.84
C LEU A 356 0.57 -29.33 -13.25
N SER A 357 0.57 -30.23 -14.24
CA SER A 357 1.79 -30.61 -14.93
C SER A 357 2.40 -29.40 -15.65
N LYS A 358 3.73 -29.40 -15.86
CA LYS A 358 4.43 -28.31 -16.55
C LYS A 358 3.84 -27.98 -17.91
N ALA A 359 3.42 -29.02 -18.66
CA ALA A 359 2.85 -28.84 -19.99
C ALA A 359 1.48 -28.18 -19.92
N GLN A 360 0.59 -28.65 -19.04
CA GLN A 360 -0.73 -28.05 -18.85
C GLN A 360 -0.61 -26.60 -18.36
N TYR A 361 0.27 -26.32 -17.42
CA TYR A 361 0.50 -24.97 -16.93
C TYR A 361 1.00 -24.02 -18.02
N ALA A 362 2.03 -24.43 -18.77
CA ALA A 362 2.56 -23.61 -19.85
C ALA A 362 1.47 -23.30 -20.90
N GLN A 363 0.72 -24.32 -21.33
CA GLN A 363 -0.38 -24.13 -22.27
C GLN A 363 -1.48 -23.20 -21.72
N PHE A 364 -1.83 -23.34 -20.45
CA PHE A 364 -2.82 -22.49 -19.80
C PHE A 364 -2.36 -21.02 -19.77
N ILE A 365 -1.16 -20.75 -19.29
CA ILE A 365 -0.61 -19.38 -19.20
C ILE A 365 -0.49 -18.75 -20.60
N GLU A 366 0.00 -19.50 -21.60
CA GLU A 366 0.07 -19.00 -22.98
C GLU A 366 -1.30 -18.57 -23.51
N ARG A 367 -2.34 -19.34 -23.19
CA ARG A 367 -3.72 -19.04 -23.62
C ARG A 367 -4.35 -17.90 -22.81
N ALA A 368 -4.14 -17.85 -21.49
CA ALA A 368 -4.62 -16.77 -20.63
C ALA A 368 -4.04 -15.41 -21.04
N GLN A 369 -2.75 -15.36 -21.36
CA GLN A 369 -2.10 -14.14 -21.89
C GLN A 369 -2.76 -13.66 -23.19
N GLN A 370 -3.07 -14.57 -24.13
CA GLN A 370 -3.73 -14.22 -25.39
C GLN A 370 -5.11 -13.64 -25.16
N ILE A 371 -5.87 -14.19 -24.22
CA ILE A 371 -7.19 -13.69 -23.83
C ILE A 371 -7.09 -12.25 -23.31
N VAL A 372 -6.26 -12.02 -22.30
CA VAL A 372 -6.08 -10.69 -21.72
C VAL A 372 -5.63 -9.68 -22.77
N ARG A 373 -4.69 -10.06 -23.63
CA ARG A 373 -4.21 -9.22 -24.72
C ARG A 373 -5.28 -8.93 -25.77
N GLY A 374 -6.17 -9.89 -26.04
CA GLY A 374 -7.33 -9.72 -26.91
C GLY A 374 -8.27 -8.60 -26.47
N HIS A 375 -8.30 -8.32 -25.17
CA HIS A 375 -9.05 -7.21 -24.57
C HIS A 375 -8.22 -5.91 -24.43
N GLY A 376 -7.06 -5.82 -25.10
CA GLY A 376 -6.24 -4.60 -25.14
C GLY A 376 -5.44 -4.34 -23.85
N LYS A 377 -5.30 -5.32 -22.97
CA LYS A 377 -4.52 -5.20 -21.73
C LYS A 377 -3.19 -5.95 -21.82
N ARG A 378 -2.23 -5.50 -21.02
CA ARG A 378 -0.94 -6.17 -20.78
C ARG A 378 -1.09 -7.10 -19.60
N VAL A 379 -0.38 -8.22 -19.66
CA VAL A 379 -0.41 -9.23 -18.61
C VAL A 379 0.68 -8.98 -17.59
N ILE A 380 0.33 -9.16 -16.32
CA ILE A 380 1.27 -9.39 -15.24
C ILE A 380 0.89 -10.69 -14.53
N GLY A 381 1.83 -11.44 -14.02
CA GLY A 381 1.59 -12.62 -13.21
C GLY A 381 2.76 -12.89 -12.28
N TRP A 382 2.53 -13.71 -11.26
CA TRP A 382 3.57 -14.09 -10.34
C TRP A 382 4.72 -14.80 -11.08
N GLN A 383 5.89 -14.83 -10.49
CA GLN A 383 7.14 -15.34 -11.12
C GLN A 383 7.00 -16.70 -11.83
N GLU A 384 6.06 -17.53 -11.42
CA GLU A 384 5.78 -18.86 -11.98
C GLU A 384 5.41 -18.79 -13.46
N VAL A 385 4.77 -17.69 -13.92
CA VAL A 385 4.41 -17.51 -15.33
C VAL A 385 5.63 -17.58 -16.27
N THR A 386 6.84 -17.33 -15.73
CA THR A 386 8.09 -17.44 -16.50
C THR A 386 8.40 -18.86 -16.96
N ALA A 387 7.72 -19.89 -16.43
CA ALA A 387 7.82 -21.26 -16.90
C ALA A 387 7.14 -21.49 -18.26
N ALA A 388 6.26 -20.56 -18.69
CA ALA A 388 5.61 -20.58 -19.99
C ALA A 388 6.31 -19.65 -21.00
N LYS A 389 5.89 -19.72 -22.26
CA LYS A 389 6.31 -18.75 -23.27
C LYS A 389 5.54 -17.45 -23.08
N LEU A 390 6.23 -16.41 -22.61
CA LEU A 390 5.62 -15.12 -22.37
C LEU A 390 5.48 -14.29 -23.66
N LEU A 391 4.43 -13.47 -23.72
CA LEU A 391 4.31 -12.41 -24.72
C LEU A 391 5.33 -11.30 -24.44
N PRO A 392 5.77 -10.52 -25.44
CA PRO A 392 6.89 -9.58 -25.29
C PRO A 392 6.70 -8.51 -24.19
N ASP A 393 5.47 -8.15 -23.87
CA ASP A 393 5.10 -7.11 -22.91
C ASP A 393 4.46 -7.65 -21.63
N THR A 394 4.51 -8.97 -21.42
CA THR A 394 4.14 -9.60 -20.15
C THR A 394 5.16 -9.28 -19.07
N LEU A 395 4.68 -8.87 -17.90
CA LEU A 395 5.49 -8.63 -16.71
C LEU A 395 5.48 -9.86 -15.82
N ALA A 396 6.57 -10.08 -15.10
CA ALA A 396 6.63 -11.09 -14.05
C ALA A 396 6.86 -10.44 -12.68
N GLN A 397 6.04 -10.78 -11.70
CA GLN A 397 6.18 -10.29 -10.33
C GLN A 397 6.93 -11.32 -9.49
N TYR A 398 8.10 -10.92 -9.00
CA TYR A 398 8.98 -11.79 -8.21
C TYR A 398 8.67 -11.66 -6.72
N TRP A 399 8.23 -12.74 -6.10
CA TRP A 399 8.02 -12.81 -4.65
C TRP A 399 9.02 -13.72 -3.92
N GLY A 400 9.80 -14.52 -4.64
CA GLY A 400 10.73 -15.48 -4.05
C GLY A 400 10.02 -16.77 -3.63
N GLY A 401 10.15 -17.14 -2.36
CA GLY A 401 9.52 -18.33 -1.81
C GLY A 401 10.16 -19.65 -2.23
N PRO A 402 9.63 -20.78 -1.73
CA PRO A 402 10.23 -22.09 -1.93
C PRO A 402 10.12 -22.63 -3.37
N PHE A 403 9.22 -22.08 -4.17
CA PHE A 403 8.99 -22.49 -5.56
C PHE A 403 9.74 -21.62 -6.58
N ALA A 404 10.45 -20.58 -6.11
CA ALA A 404 11.20 -19.69 -7.00
C ALA A 404 12.24 -20.46 -7.84
N ARG A 405 12.27 -20.14 -9.13
CA ARG A 405 13.22 -20.65 -10.10
C ARG A 405 14.10 -19.50 -10.62
N PRO A 406 15.11 -19.04 -9.83
CA PRO A 406 15.92 -17.87 -10.20
C PRO A 406 16.60 -17.98 -11.56
N ASP A 407 16.92 -19.20 -12.00
CA ASP A 407 17.46 -19.50 -13.32
C ASP A 407 16.47 -19.18 -14.45
N VAL A 408 15.21 -19.56 -14.28
CA VAL A 408 14.13 -19.35 -15.26
C VAL A 408 13.74 -17.88 -15.32
N ILE A 409 13.64 -17.23 -14.17
CA ILE A 409 13.30 -15.79 -14.05
C ILE A 409 14.40 -14.94 -14.71
N ARG A 410 15.67 -15.22 -14.46
CA ARG A 410 16.79 -14.54 -15.14
C ARG A 410 16.77 -14.73 -16.65
N GLU A 411 16.43 -15.91 -17.11
CA GLU A 411 16.32 -16.17 -18.54
C GLU A 411 15.16 -15.39 -19.16
N ALA A 412 14.02 -15.28 -18.46
CA ALA A 412 12.91 -14.44 -18.90
C ALA A 412 13.32 -12.96 -18.97
N ALA A 413 14.04 -12.44 -17.95
CA ALA A 413 14.57 -11.09 -17.95
C ALA A 413 15.52 -10.84 -19.13
N ARG A 414 16.44 -11.76 -19.42
CA ARG A 414 17.33 -11.66 -20.59
C ARG A 414 16.59 -11.62 -21.92
N ARG A 415 15.40 -12.20 -22.00
CA ARG A 415 14.51 -12.14 -23.17
C ARG A 415 13.67 -10.88 -23.23
N GLY A 416 13.82 -9.97 -22.26
CA GLY A 416 13.16 -8.67 -22.22
C GLY A 416 11.92 -8.59 -21.31
N THR A 417 11.58 -9.67 -20.59
CA THR A 417 10.52 -9.62 -19.57
C THR A 417 10.96 -8.68 -18.45
N LYS A 418 10.14 -7.64 -18.17
CA LYS A 418 10.38 -6.74 -17.03
C LYS A 418 9.84 -7.35 -15.75
N LEU A 419 10.53 -7.08 -14.64
CA LEU A 419 10.21 -7.62 -13.34
C LEU A 419 9.65 -6.54 -12.41
N VAL A 420 8.59 -6.87 -11.68
CA VAL A 420 8.16 -6.19 -10.46
C VAL A 420 8.70 -6.99 -9.28
N LEU A 421 9.35 -6.34 -8.32
CA LEU A 421 10.00 -7.03 -7.22
C LEU A 421 9.23 -6.88 -5.91
N SER A 422 8.76 -8.01 -5.39
CA SER A 422 8.01 -8.13 -4.13
C SER A 422 8.60 -9.23 -3.25
N PRO A 423 9.94 -9.26 -2.99
CA PRO A 423 10.55 -10.39 -2.27
C PRO A 423 9.94 -10.54 -0.88
N ALA A 424 9.31 -11.67 -0.60
CA ALA A 424 8.53 -11.90 0.61
C ALA A 424 9.28 -11.57 1.93
N PRO A 425 10.58 -11.95 2.10
CA PRO A 425 11.31 -11.60 3.34
C PRO A 425 11.67 -10.11 3.47
N LYS A 426 11.18 -9.24 2.57
CA LYS A 426 11.43 -7.80 2.53
C LYS A 426 10.16 -6.97 2.32
N ALA A 427 9.30 -7.42 1.41
CA ALA A 427 8.19 -6.64 0.88
C ALA A 427 6.80 -7.19 1.24
N PHE A 428 6.69 -8.39 1.83
CA PHE A 428 5.41 -8.88 2.33
C PHE A 428 5.17 -8.35 3.74
N LEU A 429 4.22 -7.43 3.83
CA LEU A 429 3.93 -6.68 5.06
C LEU A 429 2.92 -7.39 5.97
N ASP A 430 2.41 -8.54 5.56
CA ASP A 430 1.70 -9.50 6.41
C ASP A 430 2.64 -10.39 7.24
N MET A 431 3.94 -10.41 6.94
CA MET A 431 4.92 -11.10 7.79
C MET A 431 5.06 -10.40 9.14
N LYS A 432 5.10 -11.17 10.23
CA LYS A 432 5.26 -10.65 11.60
C LYS A 432 6.48 -9.78 11.73
N TYR A 433 6.39 -8.74 12.56
CA TYR A 433 7.55 -7.91 12.92
C TYR A 433 8.58 -8.70 13.75
N ASP A 434 8.09 -9.40 14.77
CA ASP A 434 8.88 -10.26 15.68
C ASP A 434 8.01 -11.39 16.26
N GLU A 435 8.57 -12.18 17.15
CA GLU A 435 7.88 -13.31 17.82
C GLU A 435 6.68 -12.90 18.70
N ARG A 436 6.60 -11.62 19.09
CA ARG A 436 5.54 -11.07 19.95
C ARG A 436 4.37 -10.52 19.14
N THR A 437 4.55 -10.36 17.83
CA THR A 437 3.49 -9.88 16.94
C THR A 437 2.42 -10.97 16.84
N GLU A 438 1.18 -10.65 17.23
CA GLU A 438 0.08 -11.63 17.20
C GLU A 438 -0.44 -11.80 15.77
N LEU A 439 -0.62 -10.70 15.03
CA LEU A 439 -1.08 -10.67 13.64
C LEU A 439 0.00 -11.12 12.67
N GLY A 440 -0.42 -11.59 11.51
CA GLY A 440 0.47 -11.91 10.40
C GLY A 440 1.04 -13.33 10.42
N MET A 441 1.72 -13.63 9.34
CA MET A 441 2.40 -14.90 9.08
C MET A 441 3.91 -14.77 9.34
N PHE A 442 4.68 -15.89 9.28
CA PHE A 442 6.14 -15.83 9.44
C PHE A 442 6.88 -16.85 8.56
N TRP A 443 6.21 -17.40 7.56
CA TRP A 443 6.81 -18.40 6.67
C TRP A 443 8.01 -17.88 5.86
N ALA A 444 8.06 -16.56 5.59
CA ALA A 444 9.21 -15.91 4.96
C ALA A 444 10.20 -15.30 5.97
N GLY A 445 9.98 -15.53 7.27
CA GLY A 445 10.72 -14.95 8.38
C GLY A 445 10.03 -13.71 8.96
N TYR A 446 10.68 -13.09 9.94
CA TYR A 446 10.23 -11.80 10.48
C TYR A 446 10.68 -10.67 9.58
N VAL A 447 9.80 -9.69 9.35
CA VAL A 447 10.09 -8.50 8.55
C VAL A 447 9.90 -7.27 9.41
N GLU A 448 10.96 -6.78 10.00
CA GLU A 448 10.97 -5.54 10.77
C GLU A 448 11.21 -4.33 9.84
N VAL A 449 11.10 -3.10 10.35
CA VAL A 449 11.21 -1.86 9.55
C VAL A 449 12.53 -1.81 8.79
N ARG A 450 13.63 -2.20 9.44
CA ARG A 450 14.95 -2.23 8.81
C ARG A 450 15.04 -3.24 7.68
N ASP A 451 14.39 -4.40 7.83
CA ASP A 451 14.35 -5.44 6.79
C ASP A 451 13.60 -4.98 5.55
N ALA A 452 12.48 -4.26 5.75
CA ALA A 452 11.70 -3.67 4.67
C ALA A 452 12.42 -2.51 3.97
N TYR A 453 13.41 -1.89 4.60
CA TYR A 453 14.15 -0.75 4.08
C TYR A 453 15.54 -1.09 3.52
N GLU A 454 16.35 -1.89 4.24
CA GLU A 454 17.73 -2.19 3.87
C GLU A 454 17.84 -3.34 2.87
N TRP A 455 17.40 -3.11 1.67
CA TRP A 455 17.63 -4.01 0.53
C TRP A 455 17.75 -3.21 -0.76
N GLU A 456 18.35 -3.84 -1.77
CA GLU A 456 18.57 -3.20 -3.06
C GLU A 456 17.92 -4.04 -4.17
N PRO A 457 16.90 -3.49 -4.87
CA PRO A 457 16.16 -4.20 -5.91
C PRO A 457 17.05 -4.87 -6.96
N THR A 458 18.10 -4.20 -7.38
CA THR A 458 19.00 -4.71 -8.43
C THR A 458 19.94 -5.83 -7.97
N THR A 459 19.91 -6.18 -6.68
CA THR A 459 20.75 -7.26 -6.11
C THR A 459 19.96 -8.49 -5.64
N VAL A 460 18.64 -8.40 -5.62
CA VAL A 460 17.74 -9.49 -5.16
C VAL A 460 17.92 -10.76 -6.01
N LEU A 461 18.06 -10.59 -7.32
CA LEU A 461 18.29 -11.67 -8.26
C LEU A 461 19.63 -11.48 -8.96
N LYS A 462 20.60 -12.33 -8.65
CA LYS A 462 21.93 -12.27 -9.29
C LYS A 462 21.81 -12.32 -10.82
N GLY A 463 22.30 -11.28 -11.51
CA GLY A 463 22.29 -11.17 -12.97
C GLY A 463 21.02 -10.51 -13.54
N VAL A 464 20.21 -9.90 -12.70
CA VAL A 464 19.14 -8.95 -13.05
C VAL A 464 19.66 -7.56 -12.70
N GLY A 465 19.57 -6.62 -13.63
CA GLY A 465 20.05 -5.24 -13.47
C GLY A 465 18.91 -4.22 -13.42
N GLU A 466 19.25 -2.95 -13.23
CA GLU A 466 18.28 -1.83 -13.16
C GLU A 466 17.32 -1.82 -14.36
N ASN A 467 17.86 -2.07 -15.57
CA ASN A 467 17.05 -2.08 -16.79
C ASN A 467 16.05 -3.24 -16.87
N ASP A 468 16.20 -4.28 -16.07
CA ASP A 468 15.29 -5.44 -16.06
C ASP A 468 14.14 -5.22 -15.07
N VAL A 469 14.32 -4.32 -14.09
CA VAL A 469 13.38 -4.04 -13.01
C VAL A 469 12.46 -2.89 -13.43
N LEU A 470 11.15 -3.16 -13.46
CA LEU A 470 10.14 -2.12 -13.66
C LEU A 470 9.89 -1.35 -12.35
N GLY A 471 9.99 -2.03 -11.23
CA GLY A 471 9.83 -1.43 -9.92
C GLY A 471 9.64 -2.42 -8.78
N VAL A 472 9.07 -1.89 -7.70
CA VAL A 472 8.91 -2.57 -6.42
C VAL A 472 7.45 -2.50 -5.98
N GLU A 473 6.98 -3.58 -5.34
CA GLU A 473 5.63 -3.61 -4.77
C GLU A 473 5.63 -4.27 -3.39
N ALA A 474 4.96 -3.64 -2.44
CA ALA A 474 4.67 -4.21 -1.14
C ALA A 474 3.43 -5.11 -1.22
N GLY A 475 3.49 -6.30 -0.61
CA GLY A 475 2.33 -7.19 -0.48
C GLY A 475 1.70 -7.09 0.90
N VAL A 476 0.36 -7.02 0.96
CA VAL A 476 -0.40 -7.15 2.21
C VAL A 476 -1.45 -8.24 2.02
N TRP A 477 -1.11 -9.45 2.48
CA TRP A 477 -2.03 -10.58 2.50
C TRP A 477 -2.85 -10.56 3.78
N THR A 478 -4.10 -11.03 3.72
CA THR A 478 -5.07 -10.80 4.80
C THR A 478 -5.60 -12.06 5.45
N GLU A 479 -4.89 -13.19 5.39
CA GLU A 479 -5.30 -14.44 6.07
C GLU A 479 -5.53 -14.26 7.57
N THR A 480 -4.82 -13.32 8.19
CA THR A 480 -4.87 -13.03 9.63
C THR A 480 -5.23 -11.58 9.94
N LEU A 481 -5.73 -10.84 8.97
CA LEU A 481 -6.03 -9.40 9.07
C LEU A 481 -7.51 -9.18 8.71
N ASP A 482 -8.36 -9.10 9.72
CA ASP A 482 -9.82 -9.02 9.55
C ASP A 482 -10.30 -7.60 9.28
N THR A 483 -9.52 -6.59 9.67
CA THR A 483 -9.91 -5.17 9.63
C THR A 483 -8.84 -4.30 8.98
N LEU A 484 -9.26 -3.13 8.49
CA LEU A 484 -8.30 -2.15 7.94
C LEU A 484 -7.32 -1.63 9.02
N ASP A 485 -7.74 -1.54 10.28
CA ASP A 485 -6.84 -1.18 11.40
C ASP A 485 -5.69 -2.19 11.56
N GLU A 486 -5.95 -3.47 11.34
CA GLU A 486 -4.92 -4.52 11.37
C GLU A 486 -4.02 -4.47 10.13
N VAL A 487 -4.59 -4.19 8.95
CA VAL A 487 -3.82 -3.90 7.72
C VAL A 487 -2.90 -2.69 7.94
N GLU A 488 -3.41 -1.60 8.51
CA GLU A 488 -2.61 -0.42 8.84
C GLU A 488 -1.49 -0.76 9.83
N PHE A 489 -1.79 -1.50 10.90
CA PHE A 489 -0.79 -1.94 11.88
C PHE A 489 0.34 -2.75 11.24
N MET A 490 0.00 -3.65 10.33
CA MET A 490 0.98 -4.49 9.64
C MET A 490 1.72 -3.72 8.53
N ALA A 491 1.08 -2.80 7.83
CA ALA A 491 1.70 -2.01 6.77
C ALA A 491 2.60 -0.89 7.33
N PHE A 492 2.17 -0.22 8.39
CA PHE A 492 2.92 0.91 8.95
C PHE A 492 3.68 0.50 10.23
N PRO A 493 4.98 0.83 10.29
CA PRO A 493 5.73 1.82 9.50
C PRO A 493 6.58 1.26 8.35
N ARG A 494 6.38 0.03 7.89
CA ARG A 494 7.20 -0.62 6.85
C ARG A 494 6.93 -0.10 5.44
N LEU A 495 5.67 0.19 5.10
CA LEU A 495 5.27 0.66 3.77
C LEU A 495 6.00 1.92 3.33
N PRO A 496 6.19 2.97 4.17
CA PRO A 496 7.05 4.10 3.86
C PRO A 496 8.50 3.71 3.51
N GLY A 497 9.02 2.65 4.10
CA GLY A 497 10.36 2.11 3.77
C GLY A 497 10.41 1.54 2.36
N ILE A 498 9.43 0.73 1.99
CA ILE A 498 9.29 0.19 0.62
C ILE A 498 9.10 1.34 -0.38
N ALA A 499 8.31 2.35 -0.02
CA ALA A 499 8.10 3.52 -0.86
C ALA A 499 9.42 4.27 -1.14
N GLU A 500 10.29 4.42 -0.12
CA GLU A 500 11.61 5.04 -0.30
C GLU A 500 12.55 4.15 -1.13
N VAL A 501 12.50 2.83 -0.99
CA VAL A 501 13.23 1.89 -1.85
C VAL A 501 12.83 2.04 -3.33
N ALA A 502 11.54 2.25 -3.58
CA ALA A 502 10.99 2.37 -4.93
C ALA A 502 11.18 3.78 -5.55
N TRP A 503 11.13 4.82 -4.73
CA TRP A 503 11.18 6.21 -5.17
C TRP A 503 12.59 6.78 -5.24
N SER A 504 13.37 6.63 -4.15
CA SER A 504 14.61 7.38 -3.97
C SER A 504 15.82 6.68 -4.61
N PRO A 505 16.79 7.42 -5.16
CA PRO A 505 18.04 6.84 -5.63
C PRO A 505 18.76 6.06 -4.52
N ALA A 506 19.36 4.92 -4.84
CA ALA A 506 20.07 4.08 -3.87
C ALA A 506 21.14 4.85 -3.06
N ALA A 507 21.83 5.81 -3.70
CA ALA A 507 22.88 6.62 -3.08
C ALA A 507 22.39 7.60 -2.01
N THR A 508 21.10 7.98 -2.03
CA THR A 508 20.51 8.91 -1.04
C THR A 508 19.91 8.18 0.16
N ARG A 509 19.70 6.86 0.05
CA ARG A 509 19.10 6.06 1.12
C ARG A 509 20.10 5.78 2.24
N ASN A 510 19.68 6.02 3.48
CA ASN A 510 20.49 5.78 4.69
C ASN A 510 19.58 5.44 5.85
N TRP A 511 19.80 4.30 6.50
CA TRP A 511 18.98 3.82 7.61
C TRP A 511 18.85 4.82 8.76
N ASP A 512 19.97 5.40 9.21
CA ASP A 512 19.95 6.32 10.36
C ASP A 512 19.22 7.63 10.03
N SER A 513 19.28 8.10 8.78
CA SER A 513 18.47 9.21 8.30
C SER A 513 16.99 8.80 8.20
N PHE A 514 16.71 7.67 7.56
CA PHE A 514 15.35 7.19 7.35
C PHE A 514 14.60 7.02 8.68
N ARG A 515 15.16 6.27 9.66
CA ARG A 515 14.47 6.02 10.92
C ARG A 515 14.18 7.29 11.73
N ARG A 516 15.02 8.36 11.60
CA ARG A 516 14.75 9.66 12.23
C ARG A 516 13.62 10.40 11.52
N ARG A 517 13.62 10.42 10.18
CA ARG A 517 12.54 11.00 9.38
C ARG A 517 11.22 10.25 9.61
N LEU A 518 11.25 8.92 9.62
CA LEU A 518 10.10 8.08 9.88
C LEU A 518 9.47 8.34 11.26
N ALA A 519 10.29 8.62 12.27
CA ALA A 519 9.80 8.95 13.61
C ALA A 519 8.89 10.19 13.62
N THR A 520 9.11 11.15 12.71
CA THR A 520 8.28 12.36 12.61
C THR A 520 6.89 12.09 12.01
N HIS A 521 6.67 10.91 11.41
CA HIS A 521 5.38 10.51 10.86
C HIS A 521 4.41 9.91 11.89
N GLY A 522 4.89 9.50 13.06
CA GLY A 522 4.01 8.97 14.12
C GLY A 522 2.89 9.93 14.53
N PRO A 523 3.19 11.20 14.88
CA PRO A 523 2.15 12.17 15.21
C PRO A 523 1.13 12.45 14.08
N PRO A 524 1.53 12.66 12.80
CA PRO A 524 0.58 12.74 11.68
C PRO A 524 -0.31 11.49 11.55
N TRP A 525 0.25 10.29 11.64
CA TRP A 525 -0.55 9.06 11.61
C TRP A 525 -1.58 9.02 12.74
N SER A 526 -1.17 9.38 13.95
CA SER A 526 -2.12 9.46 15.08
C SER A 526 -3.22 10.49 14.82
N ALA A 527 -2.91 11.65 14.21
CA ALA A 527 -3.90 12.67 13.85
C ALA A 527 -4.88 12.18 12.77
N MET A 528 -4.41 11.37 11.82
CA MET A 528 -5.22 10.73 10.79
C MET A 528 -5.97 9.48 11.29
N GLY A 529 -5.73 9.04 12.53
CA GLY A 529 -6.29 7.81 13.08
C GLY A 529 -5.72 6.54 12.44
N VAL A 530 -4.48 6.58 11.93
CA VAL A 530 -3.79 5.40 11.38
C VAL A 530 -3.27 4.56 12.54
N ASN A 531 -3.64 3.29 12.53
CA ASN A 531 -3.05 2.30 13.44
C ASN A 531 -1.66 1.89 12.93
N TYR A 532 -0.62 2.01 13.75
CA TYR A 532 0.73 1.66 13.33
C TYR A 532 1.54 1.00 14.44
N TYR A 533 2.40 0.08 14.05
CA TYR A 533 3.33 -0.58 14.97
C TYR A 533 4.42 0.39 15.43
N ARG A 534 4.55 0.58 16.74
CA ARG A 534 5.64 1.39 17.32
C ARG A 534 6.93 0.58 17.42
N SER A 535 7.54 0.34 16.26
CA SER A 535 8.80 -0.39 16.17
C SER A 535 9.87 0.16 17.13
N PRO A 536 10.56 -0.71 17.88
CA PRO A 536 11.68 -0.30 18.73
C PRO A 536 12.90 0.18 17.93
N GLN A 537 12.94 -0.05 16.63
CA GLN A 537 14.02 0.41 15.74
C GLN A 537 13.91 1.90 15.40
N VAL A 538 12.73 2.51 15.64
CA VAL A 538 12.42 3.91 15.28
C VAL A 538 12.37 4.77 16.56
N PRO A 539 13.09 5.90 16.60
CA PRO A 539 13.13 6.78 17.78
C PRO A 539 11.86 7.67 17.85
N TRP A 540 10.71 7.06 18.11
CA TRP A 540 9.42 7.77 18.19
C TRP A 540 9.45 8.89 19.23
N PRO A 541 8.86 10.07 18.95
CA PRO A 541 8.66 11.10 19.96
C PRO A 541 7.80 10.56 21.12
N LYS A 542 8.09 11.09 22.32
CA LYS A 542 7.40 10.69 23.56
C LYS A 542 5.97 11.22 23.62
#